data_2294d51b0fc90d40bf81c9a7e4db8ab9
#
_entry.id   2294d51b0fc90d40bf81c9a7e4db8ab9
#
_cell.length_a   1.000
_cell.length_b   1.000
_cell.length_c   1.000
_cell.angle_alpha   90.00
_cell.angle_beta   90.00
_cell.angle_gamma   90.00
#
_symmetry.space_group_name_H-M   'P 1'
#
loop_
_entity.id
_entity.type
_entity.pdbx_description
1 polymer ?
#
loop_
_entity_poly.entity_id
_entity_poly.type
_entity_poly.pdbx_seq_one_letter_code
_entity_poly.pdbx_strand_id
1 'polypeptide(L)'
;MYKSIIFDIGGVLVDFDPKAYLVDRLCNAEMEEKVYDLTFGSEEWQLLDAGKLSRYDGNQRMLEHARAEGCAFEVQGVLDDWMHILHPRLRMLELVRRLKNHGYCVYYLSNIPQDVLELLTERGVLTQFDGGVASCEVQVNKPDPQIYKALLKKYQLKASECIFIDDRLENVQAAFALGFAGIQMKDSVGTLIRSLATCNAALR
;
A
#
# COMPACT_ATOMS: atom_id res chain seq x y z
N MET A 1 -0.91 -11.39 -23.91
CA MET A 1 -2.07 -10.54 -23.53
C MET A 1 -2.20 -10.60 -22.02
N TYR A 2 -2.34 -9.46 -21.35
CA TYR A 2 -2.50 -9.42 -19.90
C TYR A 2 -3.89 -9.92 -19.51
N LYS A 3 -3.96 -10.63 -18.38
CA LYS A 3 -5.19 -11.24 -17.83
C LYS A 3 -5.48 -10.74 -16.42
N SER A 4 -4.45 -10.33 -15.70
CA SER A 4 -4.56 -9.96 -14.31
C SER A 4 -3.96 -8.57 -14.06
N ILE A 5 -4.61 -7.78 -13.23
CA ILE A 5 -4.14 -6.46 -12.82
C ILE A 5 -4.03 -6.46 -11.30
N ILE A 6 -2.84 -6.12 -10.82
CA ILE A 6 -2.51 -6.15 -9.40
C ILE A 6 -2.32 -4.71 -8.94
N PHE A 7 -3.01 -4.32 -7.88
CA PHE A 7 -2.95 -2.99 -7.30
C PHE A 7 -2.26 -2.99 -5.95
N ASP A 8 -1.41 -2.00 -5.69
CA ASP A 8 -1.15 -1.62 -4.31
C ASP A 8 -2.41 -1.00 -3.68
N ILE A 9 -2.43 -0.89 -2.36
CA ILE A 9 -3.54 -0.30 -1.61
C ILE A 9 -3.21 1.14 -1.24
N GLY A 10 -2.20 1.37 -0.39
CA GLY A 10 -1.80 2.70 0.05
C GLY A 10 -1.28 3.55 -1.11
N GLY A 11 -1.64 4.84 -1.19
CA GLY A 11 -1.23 5.70 -2.30
C GLY A 11 -1.88 5.38 -3.65
N VAL A 12 -2.53 4.22 -3.81
CA VAL A 12 -3.20 3.80 -5.05
C VAL A 12 -4.72 3.70 -4.89
N LEU A 13 -5.21 2.81 -4.06
CA LEU A 13 -6.65 2.59 -3.83
C LEU A 13 -7.20 3.42 -2.66
N VAL A 14 -6.32 3.75 -1.72
CA VAL A 14 -6.59 4.48 -0.49
C VAL A 14 -5.58 5.61 -0.39
N ASP A 15 -6.03 6.78 0.04
CA ASP A 15 -5.11 7.86 0.37
C ASP A 15 -4.22 7.45 1.54
N PHE A 16 -2.93 7.66 1.38
CA PHE A 16 -1.93 7.46 2.41
C PHE A 16 -0.76 8.41 2.15
N ASP A 17 -0.81 9.58 2.77
CA ASP A 17 0.26 10.58 2.73
C ASP A 17 0.62 11.01 4.16
N PRO A 18 1.47 10.22 4.84
CA PRO A 18 1.91 10.53 6.20
C PRO A 18 2.59 11.89 6.34
N LYS A 19 3.33 12.32 5.30
CA LYS A 19 4.03 13.61 5.35
C LYS A 19 3.07 14.78 5.32
N ALA A 20 2.10 14.77 4.39
CA ALA A 20 1.07 15.80 4.37
C ALA A 20 0.26 15.83 5.68
N TYR A 21 -0.09 14.67 6.22
CA TYR A 21 -0.75 14.56 7.53
C TYR A 21 0.05 15.19 8.66
N LEU A 22 1.37 14.97 8.72
CA LEU A 22 2.22 15.57 9.77
C LEU A 22 2.35 17.09 9.60
N VAL A 23 2.43 17.61 8.37
CA VAL A 23 2.42 19.05 8.09
C VAL A 23 1.14 19.69 8.63
N ASP A 24 -0.01 19.13 8.31
CA ASP A 24 -1.30 19.66 8.78
C ASP A 24 -1.45 19.60 10.32
N ARG A 25 -0.82 18.60 10.95
CA ARG A 25 -0.93 18.37 12.39
C ARG A 25 0.05 19.18 13.25
N LEU A 26 1.31 19.27 12.81
CA LEU A 26 2.42 19.76 13.64
C LEU A 26 2.84 21.19 13.29
N CYS A 27 2.74 21.60 12.04
CA CYS A 27 3.12 22.92 11.51
C CYS A 27 4.56 23.34 11.91
N ASN A 28 5.48 22.36 12.00
CA ASN A 28 6.87 22.53 12.40
C ASN A 28 7.74 21.49 11.67
N ALA A 29 8.49 21.93 10.65
CA ALA A 29 9.24 21.04 9.77
C ALA A 29 10.26 20.13 10.49
N GLU A 30 10.94 20.63 11.53
CA GLU A 30 11.88 19.82 12.31
C GLU A 30 11.13 18.72 13.10
N MET A 31 10.01 19.07 13.71
CA MET A 31 9.18 18.12 14.45
C MET A 31 8.49 17.10 13.50
N GLU A 32 8.05 17.55 12.32
CA GLU A 32 7.44 16.70 11.30
C GLU A 32 8.41 15.59 10.85
N GLU A 33 9.68 15.96 10.54
CA GLU A 33 10.72 15.00 10.16
C GLU A 33 11.03 14.03 11.31
N LYS A 34 11.23 14.55 12.52
CA LYS A 34 11.50 13.73 13.71
C LYS A 34 10.37 12.75 13.98
N VAL A 35 9.13 13.19 13.99
CA VAL A 35 7.95 12.34 14.23
C VAL A 35 7.75 11.33 13.10
N TYR A 36 8.01 11.72 11.84
CA TYR A 36 7.97 10.78 10.72
C TYR A 36 8.97 9.64 10.90
N ASP A 37 10.21 9.94 11.25
CA ASP A 37 11.27 8.95 11.43
C ASP A 37 10.99 8.00 12.60
N LEU A 38 10.33 8.51 13.66
CA LEU A 38 9.94 7.74 14.84
C LEU A 38 8.63 6.95 14.66
N THR A 39 7.88 7.18 13.57
CA THR A 39 6.60 6.51 13.29
C THR A 39 6.62 5.85 11.91
N PHE A 40 6.08 6.48 10.89
CA PHE A 40 5.90 5.93 9.53
C PHE A 40 7.21 5.54 8.83
N GLY A 41 8.34 6.17 9.18
CA GLY A 41 9.68 5.89 8.67
C GLY A 41 10.46 4.87 9.50
N SER A 42 9.95 4.46 10.67
CA SER A 42 10.67 3.60 11.62
C SER A 42 10.80 2.14 11.19
N GLU A 43 11.73 1.42 11.81
CA GLU A 43 11.84 -0.04 11.67
C GLU A 43 10.60 -0.73 12.23
N GLU A 44 10.06 -0.22 13.33
CA GLU A 44 8.84 -0.74 13.95
C GLU A 44 7.67 -0.72 12.97
N TRP A 45 7.52 0.35 12.18
CA TRP A 45 6.47 0.42 11.15
C TRP A 45 6.64 -0.65 10.09
N GLN A 46 7.86 -0.88 9.63
CA GLN A 46 8.16 -1.94 8.67
C GLN A 46 7.87 -3.34 9.22
N LEU A 47 8.14 -3.56 10.53
CA LEU A 47 7.83 -4.80 11.22
C LEU A 47 6.32 -5.00 11.41
N LEU A 48 5.57 -3.92 11.66
CA LEU A 48 4.10 -3.92 11.68
C LEU A 48 3.53 -4.33 10.33
N ASP A 49 3.99 -3.69 9.25
CA ASP A 49 3.58 -4.02 7.87
C ASP A 49 3.89 -5.48 7.53
N ALA A 50 5.02 -5.99 7.99
CA ALA A 50 5.41 -7.39 7.79
C ALA A 50 4.69 -8.37 8.73
N GLY A 51 3.80 -7.90 9.63
CA GLY A 51 3.14 -8.78 10.61
C GLY A 51 4.09 -9.45 11.61
N LYS A 52 5.30 -8.89 11.79
CA LYS A 52 6.34 -9.40 12.71
C LYS A 52 6.30 -8.74 14.09
N LEU A 53 5.48 -7.71 14.21
CA LEU A 53 5.31 -6.96 15.45
C LEU A 53 3.81 -6.68 15.64
N SER A 54 3.31 -6.80 16.86
CA SER A 54 1.93 -6.41 17.17
C SER A 54 1.79 -4.88 17.18
N ARG A 55 0.59 -4.35 16.88
CA ARG A 55 0.34 -2.91 16.96
C ARG A 55 0.68 -2.36 18.35
N TYR A 56 0.30 -3.07 19.39
CA TYR A 56 0.60 -2.67 20.76
C TYR A 56 2.11 -2.56 21.01
N ASP A 57 2.88 -3.60 20.70
CA ASP A 57 4.32 -3.61 20.93
C ASP A 57 5.04 -2.57 20.05
N GLY A 58 4.61 -2.42 18.79
CA GLY A 58 5.14 -1.40 17.88
C GLY A 58 4.94 0.01 18.43
N ASN A 59 3.72 0.34 18.84
CA ASN A 59 3.40 1.64 19.42
C ASN A 59 4.22 1.89 20.70
N GLN A 60 4.40 0.88 21.58
CA GLN A 60 5.21 1.04 22.79
C GLN A 60 6.67 1.35 22.47
N ARG A 61 7.29 0.65 21.53
CA ARG A 61 8.68 0.92 21.12
C ARG A 61 8.85 2.29 20.49
N MET A 62 7.96 2.69 19.57
CA MET A 62 7.98 4.04 19.00
C MET A 62 7.88 5.11 20.08
N LEU A 63 7.01 4.92 21.09
CA LEU A 63 6.86 5.84 22.23
C LEU A 63 8.08 5.86 23.15
N GLU A 64 8.77 4.74 23.35
CA GLU A 64 10.01 4.69 24.11
C GLU A 64 11.09 5.53 23.42
N HIS A 65 11.27 5.39 22.11
CA HIS A 65 12.18 6.22 21.34
C HIS A 65 11.77 7.70 21.38
N ALA A 66 10.48 8.00 21.25
CA ALA A 66 9.96 9.35 21.30
C ALA A 66 10.16 10.04 22.68
N ARG A 67 10.11 9.28 23.79
CA ARG A 67 10.42 9.79 25.13
C ARG A 67 11.90 10.20 25.23
N ALA A 68 12.79 9.39 24.68
CA ALA A 68 14.22 9.70 24.65
C ALA A 68 14.53 10.98 23.83
N GLU A 69 13.74 11.20 22.77
CA GLU A 69 13.85 12.35 21.85
C GLU A 69 13.01 13.58 22.27
N GLY A 70 12.24 13.49 23.37
CA GLY A 70 11.45 14.58 23.92
C GLY A 70 10.20 14.96 23.12
N CYS A 71 9.67 14.06 22.28
CA CYS A 71 8.49 14.28 21.43
C CYS A 71 7.39 13.19 21.59
N ALA A 72 7.33 12.60 22.79
CA ALA A 72 6.38 11.52 23.06
C ALA A 72 4.91 11.95 22.96
N PHE A 73 4.59 13.21 23.21
CA PHE A 73 3.23 13.72 23.08
C PHE A 73 2.79 13.78 21.63
N GLU A 74 3.64 14.27 20.74
CA GLU A 74 3.40 14.35 19.30
C GLU A 74 3.26 12.96 18.67
N VAL A 75 4.17 12.05 19.02
CA VAL A 75 4.13 10.65 18.54
C VAL A 75 2.88 9.94 19.06
N GLN A 76 2.52 10.08 20.34
CA GLN A 76 1.29 9.48 20.87
C GLN A 76 0.08 9.96 20.08
N GLY A 77 -0.04 11.27 19.86
CA GLY A 77 -1.16 11.83 19.11
C GLY A 77 -1.22 11.31 17.67
N VAL A 78 -0.08 11.08 17.01
CA VAL A 78 -0.05 10.44 15.67
C VAL A 78 -0.53 9.01 15.76
N LEU A 79 -0.02 8.21 16.70
CA LEU A 79 -0.38 6.80 16.84
C LEU A 79 -1.86 6.59 17.17
N ASP A 80 -2.50 7.56 17.83
CA ASP A 80 -3.90 7.49 18.22
C ASP A 80 -4.87 7.71 17.05
N ASP A 81 -4.51 8.52 16.06
CA ASP A 81 -5.49 8.96 15.05
C ASP A 81 -5.06 8.88 13.57
N TRP A 82 -3.83 8.48 13.26
CA TRP A 82 -3.32 8.46 11.88
C TRP A 82 -4.19 7.67 10.88
N MET A 83 -4.97 6.69 11.35
CA MET A 83 -5.85 5.91 10.46
C MET A 83 -6.96 6.75 9.81
N HIS A 84 -7.18 7.98 10.29
CA HIS A 84 -8.12 8.92 9.68
C HIS A 84 -7.72 9.36 8.27
N ILE A 85 -6.41 9.29 7.93
CA ILE A 85 -5.97 9.64 6.57
C ILE A 85 -6.30 8.57 5.52
N LEU A 86 -6.76 7.39 5.95
CA LEU A 86 -7.07 6.27 5.06
C LEU A 86 -8.45 6.46 4.41
N HIS A 87 -8.49 7.27 3.35
CA HIS A 87 -9.72 7.51 2.59
C HIS A 87 -9.74 6.71 1.28
N PRO A 88 -10.78 5.88 1.03
CA PRO A 88 -10.90 5.16 -0.23
C PRO A 88 -11.00 6.10 -1.43
N ARG A 89 -10.18 5.89 -2.45
CA ARG A 89 -10.21 6.63 -3.72
C ARG A 89 -11.33 6.07 -4.61
N LEU A 90 -12.53 6.61 -4.50
CA LEU A 90 -13.72 6.09 -5.18
C LEU A 90 -13.55 5.93 -6.69
N ARG A 91 -12.82 6.85 -7.35
CA ARG A 91 -12.53 6.75 -8.79
C ARG A 91 -11.63 5.54 -9.12
N MET A 92 -10.75 5.15 -8.21
CA MET A 92 -9.92 3.95 -8.37
C MET A 92 -10.75 2.68 -8.18
N LEU A 93 -11.63 2.65 -7.17
CA LEU A 93 -12.54 1.52 -6.97
C LEU A 93 -13.49 1.35 -8.16
N GLU A 94 -13.96 2.44 -8.75
CA GLU A 94 -14.75 2.40 -9.99
C GLU A 94 -13.92 1.87 -11.17
N LEU A 95 -12.64 2.23 -11.28
CA LEU A 95 -11.75 1.66 -12.30
C LEU A 95 -11.58 0.14 -12.10
N VAL A 96 -11.38 -0.33 -10.87
CA VAL A 96 -11.31 -1.77 -10.53
C VAL A 96 -12.58 -2.48 -11.01
N ARG A 97 -13.77 -1.94 -10.70
CA ARG A 97 -15.04 -2.50 -11.13
C ARG A 97 -15.14 -2.58 -12.66
N ARG A 98 -14.70 -1.54 -13.36
CA ARG A 98 -14.70 -1.51 -14.84
C ARG A 98 -13.76 -2.56 -15.43
N LEU A 99 -12.56 -2.72 -14.86
CA LEU A 99 -11.60 -3.74 -15.30
C LEU A 99 -12.17 -5.16 -15.16
N LYS A 100 -12.82 -5.45 -14.03
CA LYS A 100 -13.52 -6.73 -13.84
C LYS A 100 -14.62 -6.95 -14.89
N ASN A 101 -15.42 -5.95 -15.17
CA ASN A 101 -16.48 -6.04 -16.19
C ASN A 101 -15.92 -6.28 -17.61
N HIS A 102 -14.64 -5.92 -17.85
CA HIS A 102 -13.93 -6.22 -19.09
C HIS A 102 -13.19 -7.57 -19.07
N GLY A 103 -13.41 -8.38 -18.04
CA GLY A 103 -12.89 -9.75 -17.96
C GLY A 103 -11.48 -9.88 -17.37
N TYR A 104 -10.92 -8.81 -16.78
CA TYR A 104 -9.66 -8.91 -16.03
C TYR A 104 -9.91 -9.49 -14.64
N CYS A 105 -9.01 -10.37 -14.19
CA CYS A 105 -8.89 -10.69 -12.79
C CYS A 105 -8.17 -9.54 -12.07
N VAL A 106 -8.63 -9.12 -10.91
CA VAL A 106 -8.03 -8.03 -10.14
C VAL A 106 -7.62 -8.51 -8.76
N TYR A 107 -6.37 -8.21 -8.41
CA TYR A 107 -5.77 -8.60 -7.14
C TYR A 107 -5.15 -7.39 -6.45
N TYR A 108 -4.89 -7.51 -5.15
CA TYR A 108 -4.06 -6.54 -4.42
C TYR A 108 -2.74 -7.18 -3.98
N LEU A 109 -1.70 -6.35 -3.83
CA LEU A 109 -0.41 -6.70 -3.25
C LEU A 109 0.11 -5.50 -2.48
N SER A 110 0.07 -5.55 -1.14
CA SER A 110 0.33 -4.37 -0.32
C SER A 110 1.19 -4.65 0.90
N ASN A 111 2.04 -3.67 1.25
CA ASN A 111 2.64 -3.59 2.57
C ASN A 111 1.58 -2.99 3.49
N ILE A 112 1.05 -3.79 4.40
CA ILE A 112 -0.08 -3.40 5.23
C ILE A 112 -0.14 -4.27 6.49
N PRO A 113 -0.27 -3.68 7.69
CA PRO A 113 -0.43 -4.43 8.92
C PRO A 113 -1.86 -5.00 9.04
N GLN A 114 -2.00 -6.00 9.89
CA GLN A 114 -3.23 -6.79 10.03
C GLN A 114 -4.46 -5.93 10.37
N ASP A 115 -4.32 -5.01 11.32
CA ASP A 115 -5.42 -4.13 11.78
C ASP A 115 -5.94 -3.19 10.67
N VAL A 116 -5.04 -2.70 9.82
CA VAL A 116 -5.42 -1.86 8.67
C VAL A 116 -6.07 -2.70 7.58
N LEU A 117 -5.57 -3.91 7.33
CA LEU A 117 -6.19 -4.85 6.39
C LEU A 117 -7.64 -5.18 6.80
N GLU A 118 -7.86 -5.44 8.09
CA GLU A 118 -9.19 -5.68 8.65
C GLU A 118 -10.10 -4.47 8.50
N LEU A 119 -9.61 -3.27 8.87
CA LEU A 119 -10.34 -2.01 8.72
C LEU A 119 -10.79 -1.77 7.27
N LEU A 120 -9.90 -1.96 6.29
CA LEU A 120 -10.25 -1.74 4.88
C LEU A 120 -11.17 -2.83 4.33
N THR A 121 -11.10 -4.04 4.86
CA THR A 121 -12.03 -5.13 4.54
C THR A 121 -13.42 -4.81 5.06
N GLU A 122 -13.55 -4.39 6.31
CA GLU A 122 -14.81 -3.96 6.93
C GLU A 122 -15.45 -2.76 6.20
N ARG A 123 -14.62 -1.81 5.73
CA ARG A 123 -15.06 -0.68 4.91
C ARG A 123 -15.43 -1.06 3.47
N GLY A 124 -15.31 -2.33 3.10
CA GLY A 124 -15.68 -2.83 1.78
C GLY A 124 -14.74 -2.45 0.64
N VAL A 125 -13.54 -1.90 0.94
CA VAL A 125 -12.56 -1.48 -0.08
C VAL A 125 -12.11 -2.66 -0.94
N LEU A 126 -11.97 -3.84 -0.34
CA LEU A 126 -11.42 -5.04 -0.98
C LEU A 126 -12.48 -5.97 -1.57
N THR A 127 -13.77 -5.66 -1.43
CA THR A 127 -14.88 -6.55 -1.86
C THR A 127 -14.93 -6.84 -3.35
N GLN A 128 -14.34 -5.97 -4.17
CA GLN A 128 -14.35 -6.11 -5.63
C GLN A 128 -13.18 -6.93 -6.16
N PHE A 129 -12.19 -7.24 -5.31
CA PHE A 129 -11.00 -7.98 -5.71
C PHE A 129 -11.25 -9.49 -5.75
N ASP A 130 -10.59 -10.20 -6.64
CA ASP A 130 -10.61 -11.66 -6.72
C ASP A 130 -9.72 -12.28 -5.63
N GLY A 131 -8.98 -11.44 -4.93
CA GLY A 131 -8.13 -11.77 -3.81
C GLY A 131 -6.89 -10.89 -3.75
N GLY A 132 -5.88 -11.32 -2.99
CA GLY A 132 -4.62 -10.59 -2.89
C GLY A 132 -3.66 -11.22 -1.89
N VAL A 133 -2.57 -10.51 -1.67
CA VAL A 133 -1.57 -10.82 -0.64
C VAL A 133 -1.23 -9.55 0.12
N ALA A 134 -1.38 -9.61 1.42
CA ALA A 134 -0.89 -8.61 2.37
C ALA A 134 0.46 -9.04 2.93
N SER A 135 1.37 -8.10 3.15
CA SER A 135 2.69 -8.38 3.73
C SER A 135 2.59 -9.04 5.10
N CYS A 136 1.62 -8.63 5.93
CA CYS A 136 1.40 -9.22 7.25
C CYS A 136 1.03 -10.71 7.19
N GLU A 137 0.39 -11.20 6.11
CA GLU A 137 0.05 -12.62 5.94
C GLU A 137 1.27 -13.48 5.60
N VAL A 138 2.25 -12.93 4.89
CA VAL A 138 3.43 -13.66 4.39
C VAL A 138 4.73 -13.27 5.07
N GLN A 139 4.66 -12.30 5.99
CA GLN A 139 5.78 -11.77 6.79
C GLN A 139 6.93 -11.19 5.97
N VAL A 140 6.61 -10.66 4.78
CA VAL A 140 7.59 -10.10 3.85
C VAL A 140 6.99 -8.86 3.19
N ASN A 141 7.74 -7.74 3.22
CA ASN A 141 7.36 -6.48 2.57
C ASN A 141 7.87 -6.41 1.13
N LYS A 142 7.12 -5.69 0.26
CA LYS A 142 7.69 -5.17 -0.98
C LYS A 142 8.85 -4.21 -0.62
N PRO A 143 9.93 -4.16 -1.38
CA PRO A 143 10.15 -4.76 -2.71
C PRO A 143 10.76 -6.17 -2.70
N ASP A 144 10.76 -6.93 -1.60
CA ASP A 144 11.31 -8.29 -1.58
C ASP A 144 10.59 -9.17 -2.63
N PRO A 145 11.35 -9.88 -3.50
CA PRO A 145 10.77 -10.76 -4.51
C PRO A 145 9.84 -11.85 -3.98
N GLN A 146 9.97 -12.22 -2.71
CA GLN A 146 9.19 -13.30 -2.12
C GLN A 146 7.69 -12.97 -2.04
N ILE A 147 7.32 -11.71 -1.76
CA ILE A 147 5.90 -11.32 -1.68
C ILE A 147 5.20 -11.43 -3.05
N TYR A 148 5.90 -11.05 -4.14
CA TYR A 148 5.38 -11.19 -5.52
C TYR A 148 5.23 -12.67 -5.90
N LYS A 149 6.23 -13.49 -5.55
CA LYS A 149 6.19 -14.95 -5.77
C LYS A 149 5.05 -15.60 -4.99
N ALA A 150 4.78 -15.12 -3.77
CA ALA A 150 3.65 -15.60 -2.96
C ALA A 150 2.32 -15.34 -3.68
N LEU A 151 2.11 -14.13 -4.24
CA LEU A 151 0.93 -13.81 -5.03
C LEU A 151 0.80 -14.72 -6.26
N LEU A 152 1.87 -14.83 -7.05
CA LEU A 152 1.88 -15.68 -8.24
C LEU A 152 1.53 -17.13 -7.91
N LYS A 153 2.10 -17.67 -6.83
CA LYS A 153 1.84 -19.03 -6.36
C LYS A 153 0.41 -19.21 -5.85
N LYS A 154 -0.09 -18.28 -5.01
CA LYS A 154 -1.41 -18.34 -4.37
C LYS A 154 -2.54 -18.42 -5.42
N TYR A 155 -2.39 -17.66 -6.52
CA TYR A 155 -3.41 -17.56 -7.56
C TYR A 155 -3.02 -18.20 -8.90
N GLN A 156 -1.91 -18.95 -8.94
CA GLN A 156 -1.40 -19.66 -10.14
C GLN A 156 -1.23 -18.70 -11.33
N LEU A 157 -0.73 -17.49 -11.07
CA LEU A 157 -0.54 -16.45 -12.09
C LEU A 157 0.82 -16.60 -12.78
N LYS A 158 0.88 -16.11 -14.04
CA LYS A 158 2.13 -15.93 -14.78
C LYS A 158 2.48 -14.45 -14.77
N ALA A 159 3.67 -14.08 -14.29
CA ALA A 159 4.10 -12.68 -14.21
C ALA A 159 3.96 -11.94 -15.55
N SER A 160 4.28 -12.59 -16.68
CA SER A 160 4.15 -12.03 -18.04
C SER A 160 2.70 -11.75 -18.49
N GLU A 161 1.71 -12.24 -17.76
CA GLU A 161 0.29 -11.99 -18.01
C GLU A 161 -0.30 -11.00 -16.99
N CYS A 162 0.56 -10.39 -16.14
CA CYS A 162 0.15 -9.50 -15.05
C CYS A 162 0.68 -8.09 -15.25
N ILE A 163 -0.15 -7.10 -14.89
CA ILE A 163 0.26 -5.69 -14.74
C ILE A 163 0.24 -5.38 -13.23
N PHE A 164 1.33 -4.82 -12.71
CA PHE A 164 1.44 -4.36 -11.33
C PHE A 164 1.43 -2.84 -11.26
N ILE A 165 0.60 -2.28 -10.40
CA ILE A 165 0.38 -0.84 -10.22
C ILE A 165 0.70 -0.48 -8.77
N ASP A 166 1.67 0.42 -8.59
CA ASP A 166 2.16 0.84 -7.28
C ASP A 166 2.66 2.29 -7.38
N ASP A 167 2.57 3.09 -6.35
CA ASP A 167 3.06 4.47 -6.34
C ASP A 167 4.58 4.55 -6.13
N ARG A 168 5.18 3.54 -5.51
CA ARG A 168 6.63 3.46 -5.23
C ARG A 168 7.38 2.81 -6.39
N LEU A 169 8.33 3.55 -6.95
CA LEU A 169 9.12 3.09 -8.11
C LEU A 169 9.89 1.80 -7.82
N GLU A 170 10.46 1.66 -6.62
CA GLU A 170 11.20 0.46 -6.23
C GLU A 170 10.36 -0.81 -6.28
N ASN A 171 9.08 -0.73 -5.88
CA ASN A 171 8.15 -1.85 -5.94
C ASN A 171 7.85 -2.24 -7.40
N VAL A 172 7.64 -1.23 -8.25
CA VAL A 172 7.42 -1.43 -9.69
C VAL A 172 8.65 -2.06 -10.36
N GLN A 173 9.85 -1.62 -10.00
CA GLN A 173 11.10 -2.19 -10.53
C GLN A 173 11.30 -3.65 -10.09
N ALA A 174 11.00 -3.97 -8.82
CA ALA A 174 11.06 -5.34 -8.32
C ALA A 174 10.07 -6.28 -9.05
N ALA A 175 8.85 -5.81 -9.29
CA ALA A 175 7.86 -6.55 -10.09
C ALA A 175 8.36 -6.75 -11.53
N PHE A 176 8.89 -5.70 -12.16
CA PHE A 176 9.43 -5.78 -13.52
C PHE A 176 10.57 -6.80 -13.64
N ALA A 177 11.48 -6.85 -12.66
CA ALA A 177 12.56 -7.83 -12.61
C ALA A 177 12.05 -9.29 -12.54
N LEU A 178 10.81 -9.50 -12.09
CA LEU A 178 10.15 -10.81 -12.06
C LEU A 178 9.28 -11.08 -13.29
N GLY A 179 9.26 -10.17 -14.27
CA GLY A 179 8.55 -10.32 -15.53
C GLY A 179 7.12 -9.78 -15.56
N PHE A 180 6.69 -9.01 -14.56
CA PHE A 180 5.46 -8.24 -14.63
C PHE A 180 5.61 -7.05 -15.59
N ALA A 181 4.53 -6.59 -16.18
CA ALA A 181 4.46 -5.20 -16.63
C ALA A 181 4.23 -4.30 -15.41
N GLY A 182 5.03 -3.24 -15.29
CA GLY A 182 4.94 -2.32 -14.15
C GLY A 182 4.39 -0.95 -14.56
N ILE A 183 3.48 -0.39 -13.79
CA ILE A 183 2.99 0.98 -13.93
C ILE A 183 3.16 1.71 -12.61
N GLN A 184 4.00 2.76 -12.59
CA GLN A 184 4.05 3.64 -11.44
C GLN A 184 2.86 4.59 -11.44
N MET A 185 2.07 4.55 -10.36
CA MET A 185 0.98 5.50 -10.13
C MET A 185 1.56 6.83 -9.63
N LYS A 186 1.53 7.88 -10.47
CA LYS A 186 2.11 9.19 -10.10
C LYS A 186 1.07 10.26 -9.83
N ASP A 187 0.00 10.29 -10.64
CA ASP A 187 -0.86 11.47 -10.67
C ASP A 187 -2.35 11.13 -10.53
N SER A 188 -2.97 10.74 -11.63
CA SER A 188 -4.42 10.62 -11.69
C SER A 188 -4.88 9.29 -12.28
N VAL A 189 -6.12 8.92 -11.96
CA VAL A 189 -6.80 7.78 -12.57
C VAL A 189 -6.80 7.89 -14.11
N GLY A 190 -6.92 9.11 -14.65
CA GLY A 190 -6.89 9.32 -16.09
C GLY A 190 -5.53 8.98 -16.73
N THR A 191 -4.43 9.30 -16.05
CA THR A 191 -3.09 8.92 -16.48
C THR A 191 -2.91 7.40 -16.42
N LEU A 192 -3.37 6.76 -15.34
CA LEU A 192 -3.34 5.31 -15.21
C LEU A 192 -4.13 4.62 -16.33
N ILE A 193 -5.33 5.09 -16.67
CA ILE A 193 -6.13 4.54 -17.79
C ILE A 193 -5.36 4.63 -19.11
N ARG A 194 -4.67 5.73 -19.39
CA ARG A 194 -3.81 5.86 -20.58
C ARG A 194 -2.65 4.87 -20.56
N SER A 195 -2.00 4.70 -19.43
CA SER A 195 -0.90 3.72 -19.27
C SER A 195 -1.39 2.28 -19.46
N LEU A 196 -2.56 1.93 -18.93
CA LEU A 196 -3.19 0.62 -19.17
C LEU A 196 -3.49 0.41 -20.66
N ALA A 197 -3.97 1.44 -21.34
CA ALA A 197 -4.24 1.36 -22.79
C ALA A 197 -2.96 1.12 -23.62
N THR A 198 -1.82 1.72 -23.24
CA THR A 198 -0.52 1.45 -23.90
C THR A 198 -0.03 0.01 -23.69
N CYS A 199 -0.40 -0.61 -22.58
CA CYS A 199 -0.15 -2.03 -22.31
C CYS A 199 -1.14 -2.97 -23.04
N ASN A 200 -1.98 -2.48 -23.96
CA ASN A 200 -3.09 -3.22 -24.57
C ASN A 200 -4.09 -3.80 -23.54
N ALA A 201 -4.17 -3.20 -22.38
CA ALA A 201 -5.18 -3.44 -21.34
C ALA A 201 -6.27 -2.36 -21.40
N ALA A 202 -6.75 -2.08 -22.61
CA ALA A 202 -7.73 -1.02 -22.85
C ALA A 202 -9.10 -1.38 -22.30
N LEU A 203 -9.69 -0.43 -21.60
CA LEU A 203 -11.13 -0.40 -21.34
C LEU A 203 -11.81 0.01 -22.66
N ARG A 204 -12.25 -0.94 -23.45
CA ARG A 204 -13.05 -0.70 -24.66
C ARG A 204 -14.50 -0.39 -24.27
#